data_5dcec6ab540560db861fdeb14eaa86f7
#
_entry.id   5dcec6ab540560db861fdeb14eaa86f7
#
_cell.length_a   1.000
_cell.length_b   1.000
_cell.length_c   1.000
_cell.angle_alpha   90.00
_cell.angle_beta   90.00
_cell.angle_gamma   90.00
#
_symmetry.space_group_name_H-M   'P 1'
#
loop_
_entity.id
_entity.type
_entity.pdbx_description
1 polymer ?
#
loop_
_entity_poly.entity_id
_entity_poly.type
_entity_poly.pdbx_seq_one_letter_code
_entity_poly.pdbx_strand_id
1 'polypeptide(L)'
;MFAYIAGSPFVLQDIYSLSAAQFSAVFAANATGIIVAGQVSSRLIARLGPRPVLGAGLVAGSGGGVAFLAVVLLGGIGLVGILPALFLVVSSIGVVFPSGTAIALEGHQSTAGSASALLGLAQFAVGAISAPLVGVAGKGTALPMAIVIVTCGLGAVTAFWLLVRPGAQGRTESAPSNAGTVVL
;
A
#
# COMPACT_ATOMS: atom_id res chain seq x y z
N MET A 1 4.62 4.16 -1.54
CA MET A 1 5.43 4.79 -0.47
C MET A 1 6.63 5.54 -1.05
N PHE A 2 7.56 4.91 -1.76
CA PHE A 2 8.78 5.57 -2.26
C PHE A 2 8.52 6.76 -3.18
N ALA A 3 7.49 6.68 -4.04
CA ALA A 3 7.07 7.81 -4.86
C ALA A 3 6.61 9.03 -4.01
N TYR A 4 5.93 8.77 -2.88
CA TYR A 4 5.58 9.82 -1.93
C TYR A 4 6.83 10.42 -1.26
N ILE A 5 7.73 9.58 -0.76
CA ILE A 5 8.94 10.06 -0.09
C ILE A 5 9.80 10.89 -1.04
N ALA A 6 9.98 10.44 -2.29
CA ALA A 6 10.77 11.15 -3.28
C ALA A 6 10.10 12.42 -3.82
N GLY A 7 8.78 12.39 -4.00
CA GLY A 7 8.02 13.47 -4.63
C GLY A 7 7.46 14.52 -3.68
N SER A 8 7.19 14.16 -2.43
CA SER A 8 6.52 15.08 -1.49
C SER A 8 7.28 16.38 -1.21
N PRO A 9 8.64 16.43 -1.09
CA PRO A 9 9.34 17.68 -0.93
C PRO A 9 9.11 18.63 -2.12
N PHE A 10 9.19 18.11 -3.36
CA PHE A 10 8.95 18.91 -4.56
C PHE A 10 7.52 19.44 -4.62
N VAL A 11 6.55 18.58 -4.36
CA VAL A 11 5.15 18.98 -4.44
C VAL A 11 4.81 19.96 -3.34
N LEU A 12 5.15 19.67 -2.09
CA LEU A 12 4.70 20.48 -0.96
C LEU A 12 5.54 21.74 -0.75
N GLN A 13 6.86 21.69 -0.94
CA GLN A 13 7.73 22.83 -0.69
C GLN A 13 7.96 23.67 -1.96
N ASP A 14 8.31 23.06 -3.11
CA ASP A 14 8.65 23.82 -4.30
C ASP A 14 7.40 24.34 -5.04
N ILE A 15 6.32 23.53 -5.15
CA ILE A 15 5.10 23.94 -5.87
C ILE A 15 4.16 24.72 -4.95
N TYR A 16 3.90 24.22 -3.73
CA TYR A 16 2.95 24.84 -2.80
C TYR A 16 3.61 25.73 -1.74
N SER A 17 4.92 25.94 -1.82
CA SER A 17 5.69 26.86 -0.97
C SER A 17 5.51 26.63 0.54
N LEU A 18 5.31 25.37 0.97
CA LEU A 18 5.28 25.06 2.38
C LEU A 18 6.66 25.28 3.01
N SER A 19 6.67 25.91 4.18
CA SER A 19 7.88 26.00 4.99
C SER A 19 8.33 24.61 5.46
N ALA A 20 9.60 24.47 5.83
CA ALA A 20 10.14 23.22 6.36
C ALA A 20 9.36 22.72 7.61
N ALA A 21 8.89 23.64 8.45
CA ALA A 21 8.07 23.31 9.62
C ALA A 21 6.70 22.77 9.23
N GLN A 22 6.02 23.37 8.24
CA GLN A 22 4.73 22.90 7.73
C GLN A 22 4.87 21.55 7.04
N PHE A 23 5.91 21.37 6.21
CA PHE A 23 6.22 20.08 5.59
C PHE A 23 6.42 18.99 6.64
N SER A 24 7.21 19.28 7.70
CA SER A 24 7.43 18.34 8.79
C SER A 24 6.14 17.98 9.53
N ALA A 25 5.24 18.94 9.73
CA ALA A 25 3.94 18.69 10.35
C ALA A 25 3.05 17.77 9.48
N VAL A 26 3.01 18.00 8.16
CA VAL A 26 2.31 17.13 7.20
C VAL A 26 2.91 15.72 7.21
N PHE A 27 4.23 15.62 7.22
CA PHE A 27 4.92 14.33 7.26
C PHE A 27 4.64 13.57 8.56
N ALA A 28 4.63 14.26 9.70
CA ALA A 28 4.27 13.69 10.99
C ALA A 28 2.80 13.24 11.04
N ALA A 29 1.88 14.02 10.48
CA ALA A 29 0.48 13.63 10.36
C ALA A 29 0.32 12.34 9.53
N ASN A 30 1.00 12.25 8.39
CA ASN A 30 1.00 11.06 7.56
C ASN A 30 1.61 9.83 8.27
N ALA A 31 2.70 10.01 9.01
CA ALA A 31 3.30 8.95 9.83
C ALA A 31 2.33 8.46 10.92
N THR A 32 1.62 9.37 11.56
CA THR A 32 0.56 9.05 12.53
C THR A 32 -0.55 8.25 11.85
N GLY A 33 -0.95 8.63 10.64
CA GLY A 33 -1.91 7.88 9.83
C GLY A 33 -1.48 6.43 9.59
N ILE A 34 -0.22 6.19 9.24
CA ILE A 34 0.33 4.84 9.08
C ILE A 34 0.22 4.04 10.38
N ILE A 35 0.62 4.64 11.52
CA ILE A 35 0.60 3.97 12.83
C ILE A 35 -0.83 3.58 13.22
N VAL A 36 -1.77 4.52 13.13
CA VAL A 36 -3.19 4.29 13.47
C VAL A 36 -3.78 3.23 12.55
N ALA A 37 -3.57 3.34 11.25
CA ALA A 37 -4.05 2.37 10.27
C ALA A 37 -3.44 0.97 10.51
N GLY A 38 -2.17 0.88 10.90
CA GLY A 38 -1.51 -0.36 11.27
C GLY A 38 -2.13 -1.02 12.51
N GLN A 39 -2.42 -0.25 13.55
CA GLN A 39 -3.10 -0.75 14.75
C GLN A 39 -4.51 -1.25 14.45
N VAL A 40 -5.27 -0.51 13.66
CA VAL A 40 -6.60 -0.92 13.20
C VAL A 40 -6.51 -2.19 12.35
N SER A 41 -5.57 -2.22 11.42
CA SER A 41 -5.32 -3.37 10.54
C SER A 41 -5.04 -4.64 11.33
N SER A 42 -4.17 -4.59 12.33
CA SER A 42 -3.83 -5.75 13.17
C SER A 42 -5.07 -6.34 13.87
N ARG A 43 -5.97 -5.49 14.36
CA ARG A 43 -7.23 -5.94 14.97
C ARG A 43 -8.20 -6.52 13.94
N LEU A 44 -8.26 -5.92 12.74
CA LEU A 44 -9.11 -6.43 11.66
C LEU A 44 -8.60 -7.76 11.11
N ILE A 45 -7.29 -7.92 10.95
CA ILE A 45 -6.68 -9.18 10.52
C ILE A 45 -7.04 -10.33 11.48
N ALA A 46 -7.01 -10.05 12.79
CA ALA A 46 -7.38 -11.05 13.79
C ALA A 46 -8.86 -11.50 13.70
N ARG A 47 -9.76 -10.63 13.20
CA ARG A 47 -11.20 -10.90 13.10
C ARG A 47 -11.64 -11.39 11.72
N LEU A 48 -11.12 -10.79 10.68
CA LEU A 48 -11.59 -10.99 9.30
C LEU A 48 -10.59 -11.78 8.44
N GLY A 49 -9.37 -11.97 8.95
CA GLY A 49 -8.27 -12.54 8.18
C GLY A 49 -7.54 -11.48 7.33
N PRO A 50 -6.33 -11.80 6.83
CA PRO A 50 -5.48 -10.83 6.15
C PRO A 50 -5.96 -10.46 4.73
N ARG A 51 -6.64 -11.37 4.02
CA ARG A 51 -7.06 -11.16 2.62
C ARG A 51 -8.07 -10.03 2.44
N PRO A 52 -9.23 -9.99 3.15
CA PRO A 52 -10.19 -8.90 3.00
C PRO A 52 -9.62 -7.56 3.48
N VAL A 53 -8.78 -7.58 4.52
CA VAL A 53 -8.12 -6.38 5.05
C VAL A 53 -7.14 -5.81 4.03
N LEU A 54 -6.34 -6.67 3.35
CA LEU A 54 -5.47 -6.25 2.26
C LEU A 54 -6.27 -5.62 1.12
N GLY A 55 -7.37 -6.27 0.70
CA GLY A 55 -8.24 -5.75 -0.35
C GLY A 55 -8.78 -4.35 -0.03
N ALA A 56 -9.27 -4.14 1.20
CA ALA A 56 -9.75 -2.84 1.66
C ALA A 56 -8.64 -1.78 1.66
N GLY A 57 -7.43 -2.14 2.15
CA GLY A 57 -6.27 -1.25 2.12
C GLY A 57 -5.84 -0.84 0.72
N LEU A 58 -5.85 -1.78 -0.23
CA LEU A 58 -5.52 -1.51 -1.63
C LEU A 58 -6.55 -0.61 -2.30
N VAL A 59 -7.84 -0.83 -2.06
CA VAL A 59 -8.91 0.02 -2.59
C VAL A 59 -8.82 1.44 -2.01
N ALA A 60 -8.60 1.57 -0.70
CA ALA A 60 -8.44 2.87 -0.05
C ALA A 60 -7.22 3.63 -0.59
N GLY A 61 -6.07 2.96 -0.71
CA GLY A 61 -4.85 3.57 -1.24
C GLY A 61 -4.97 3.97 -2.70
N SER A 62 -5.56 3.11 -3.54
CA SER A 62 -5.79 3.41 -4.96
C SER A 62 -6.82 4.54 -5.14
N GLY A 63 -7.88 4.56 -4.33
CA GLY A 63 -8.85 5.65 -4.31
C GLY A 63 -8.22 6.98 -3.92
N GLY A 64 -7.35 6.98 -2.91
CA GLY A 64 -6.53 8.15 -2.55
C GLY A 64 -5.62 8.60 -3.69
N GLY A 65 -4.98 7.65 -4.38
CA GLY A 65 -4.15 7.95 -5.55
C GLY A 65 -4.94 8.58 -6.70
N VAL A 66 -6.10 8.03 -7.03
CA VAL A 66 -7.00 8.60 -8.05
C VAL A 66 -7.49 9.99 -7.64
N ALA A 67 -7.88 10.17 -6.37
CA ALA A 67 -8.27 11.48 -5.85
C ALA A 67 -7.12 12.49 -5.96
N PHE A 68 -5.88 12.08 -5.63
CA PHE A 68 -4.71 12.94 -5.78
C PHE A 68 -4.49 13.34 -7.24
N LEU A 69 -4.56 12.38 -8.18
CA LEU A 69 -4.44 12.68 -9.61
C LEU A 69 -5.54 13.63 -10.07
N ALA A 70 -6.78 13.40 -9.67
CA ALA A 70 -7.91 14.27 -10.01
C ALA A 70 -7.70 15.71 -9.52
N VAL A 71 -7.24 15.89 -8.28
CA VAL A 71 -6.93 17.21 -7.73
C VAL A 71 -5.81 17.90 -8.52
N VAL A 72 -4.76 17.17 -8.90
CA VAL A 72 -3.66 17.70 -9.70
C VAL A 72 -4.13 18.11 -11.09
N LEU A 73 -5.00 17.34 -11.74
CA LEU A 73 -5.53 17.64 -13.07
C LEU A 73 -6.52 18.81 -13.07
N LEU A 74 -7.36 18.92 -12.05
CA LEU A 74 -8.34 20.00 -11.92
C LEU A 74 -7.70 21.35 -11.56
N GLY A 75 -6.52 21.36 -10.95
CA GLY A 75 -5.71 22.54 -10.69
C GLY A 75 -6.28 23.62 -9.74
N GLY A 76 -7.58 23.53 -9.42
CA GLY A 76 -8.29 24.58 -8.66
C GLY A 76 -8.43 24.34 -7.15
N ILE A 77 -8.19 23.14 -6.66
CA ILE A 77 -8.47 22.75 -5.27
C ILE A 77 -7.24 22.94 -4.37
N GLY A 78 -6.04 23.02 -4.97
CA GLY A 78 -4.79 23.31 -4.28
C GLY A 78 -4.48 22.32 -3.14
N LEU A 79 -3.82 22.86 -2.12
CA LEU A 79 -3.32 22.08 -0.98
C LEU A 79 -4.41 21.36 -0.18
N VAL A 80 -5.61 21.98 -0.11
CA VAL A 80 -6.76 21.42 0.65
C VAL A 80 -7.21 20.08 0.08
N GLY A 81 -7.10 19.86 -1.22
CA GLY A 81 -7.43 18.57 -1.84
C GLY A 81 -6.26 17.58 -1.82
N ILE A 82 -5.04 18.08 -1.96
CA ILE A 82 -3.83 17.25 -2.01
C ILE A 82 -3.54 16.58 -0.68
N LEU A 83 -3.62 17.31 0.43
CA LEU A 83 -3.26 16.77 1.75
C LEU A 83 -4.13 15.58 2.17
N PRO A 84 -5.48 15.62 2.09
CA PRO A 84 -6.30 14.46 2.42
C PRO A 84 -6.08 13.27 1.49
N ALA A 85 -5.88 13.54 0.19
CA ALA A 85 -5.62 12.49 -0.79
C ALA A 85 -4.29 11.77 -0.49
N LEU A 86 -3.22 12.51 -0.23
CA LEU A 86 -1.93 11.95 0.18
C LEU A 86 -2.01 11.26 1.54
N PHE A 87 -2.74 11.83 2.50
CA PHE A 87 -2.95 11.19 3.79
C PHE A 87 -3.61 9.82 3.64
N LEU A 88 -4.61 9.69 2.78
CA LEU A 88 -5.28 8.41 2.52
C LEU A 88 -4.33 7.40 1.86
N VAL A 89 -3.56 7.83 0.84
CA VAL A 89 -2.56 6.99 0.18
C VAL A 89 -1.53 6.48 1.18
N VAL A 90 -0.97 7.37 1.99
CA VAL A 90 0.11 7.04 2.93
C VAL A 90 -0.41 6.18 4.09
N SER A 91 -1.57 6.52 4.65
CA SER A 91 -2.18 5.73 5.72
C SER A 91 -2.54 4.31 5.29
N SER A 92 -2.96 4.11 4.03
CA SER A 92 -3.27 2.78 3.50
C SER A 92 -2.07 1.81 3.56
N ILE A 93 -0.85 2.34 3.58
CA ILE A 93 0.38 1.54 3.72
C ILE A 93 0.39 0.79 5.05
N GLY A 94 -0.09 1.42 6.14
CA GLY A 94 -0.25 0.78 7.45
C GLY A 94 -1.20 -0.43 7.43
N VAL A 95 -2.11 -0.50 6.46
CA VAL A 95 -2.99 -1.66 6.24
C VAL A 95 -2.36 -2.68 5.30
N VAL A 96 -1.80 -2.22 4.18
CA VAL A 96 -1.29 -3.07 3.10
C VAL A 96 -0.06 -3.88 3.54
N PHE A 97 0.90 -3.25 4.25
CA PHE A 97 2.13 -3.93 4.65
C PHE A 97 1.89 -5.12 5.58
N PRO A 98 1.22 -5.00 6.73
CA PRO A 98 1.03 -6.13 7.63
C PRO A 98 0.15 -7.21 7.01
N SER A 99 -0.89 -6.83 6.26
CA SER A 99 -1.77 -7.79 5.59
C SER A 99 -1.05 -8.56 4.48
N GLY A 100 -0.27 -7.87 3.66
CA GLY A 100 0.51 -8.47 2.58
C GLY A 100 1.59 -9.41 3.11
N THR A 101 2.32 -8.99 4.14
CA THR A 101 3.35 -9.83 4.79
C THR A 101 2.73 -11.07 5.42
N ALA A 102 1.57 -10.94 6.08
CA ALA A 102 0.87 -12.08 6.67
C ALA A 102 0.49 -13.13 5.62
N ILE A 103 0.00 -12.70 4.46
CA ILE A 103 -0.35 -13.60 3.35
C ILE A 103 0.91 -14.25 2.74
N ALA A 104 1.96 -13.45 2.52
CA ALA A 104 3.19 -13.93 1.89
C ALA A 104 3.95 -14.95 2.74
N LEU A 105 3.83 -14.87 4.07
CA LEU A 105 4.47 -15.81 5.00
C LEU A 105 3.54 -16.97 5.40
N GLU A 106 2.29 -17.00 4.92
CA GLU A 106 1.34 -18.08 5.21
C GLU A 106 1.89 -19.42 4.69
N GLY A 107 2.08 -20.38 5.60
CA GLY A 107 2.61 -21.71 5.28
C GLY A 107 4.14 -21.83 5.16
N HIS A 108 4.90 -20.75 5.36
CA HIS A 108 6.37 -20.73 5.24
C HIS A 108 7.09 -20.47 6.56
N GLN A 109 6.59 -20.98 7.68
CA GLN A 109 7.12 -20.69 9.02
C GLN A 109 8.59 -21.10 9.20
N SER A 110 9.00 -22.22 8.59
CA SER A 110 10.40 -22.72 8.66
C SER A 110 11.40 -21.87 7.88
N THR A 111 10.95 -21.13 6.88
CA THR A 111 11.77 -20.26 6.01
C THR A 111 11.39 -18.78 6.11
N ALA A 112 10.68 -18.40 7.17
CA ALA A 112 10.13 -17.05 7.33
C ALA A 112 11.20 -15.94 7.26
N GLY A 113 12.40 -16.19 7.77
CA GLY A 113 13.51 -15.25 7.70
C GLY A 113 13.94 -14.95 6.26
N SER A 114 14.18 -15.98 5.45
CA SER A 114 14.57 -15.82 4.04
C SER A 114 13.43 -15.21 3.20
N ALA A 115 12.19 -15.63 3.46
CA ALA A 115 11.03 -15.08 2.77
C ALA A 115 10.84 -13.59 3.08
N SER A 116 11.02 -13.18 4.34
CA SER A 116 10.95 -11.75 4.73
C SER A 116 12.08 -10.94 4.09
N ALA A 117 13.30 -11.50 3.99
CA ALA A 117 14.42 -10.82 3.32
C ALA A 117 14.13 -10.60 1.83
N LEU A 118 13.58 -11.60 1.13
CA LEU A 118 13.19 -11.49 -0.27
C LEU A 118 12.07 -10.46 -0.49
N LEU A 119 11.08 -10.44 0.40
CA LEU A 119 10.02 -9.43 0.37
C LEU A 119 10.58 -8.02 0.54
N GLY A 120 11.48 -7.83 1.50
CA GLY A 120 12.15 -6.55 1.71
C GLY A 120 12.97 -6.14 0.47
N LEU A 121 13.75 -7.05 -0.09
CA LEU A 121 14.54 -6.80 -1.31
C LEU A 121 13.63 -6.39 -2.48
N ALA A 122 12.55 -7.13 -2.73
CA ALA A 122 11.60 -6.81 -3.80
C ALA A 122 10.95 -5.43 -3.60
N GLN A 123 10.55 -5.09 -2.38
CA GLN A 123 9.98 -3.79 -2.05
C GLN A 123 10.96 -2.64 -2.31
N PHE A 124 12.22 -2.79 -1.89
CA PHE A 124 13.23 -1.77 -2.12
C PHE A 124 13.63 -1.67 -3.59
N ALA A 125 13.67 -2.79 -4.34
CA ALA A 125 13.95 -2.79 -5.77
C ALA A 125 12.87 -2.01 -6.55
N VAL A 126 11.60 -2.28 -6.27
CA VAL A 126 10.48 -1.52 -6.87
C VAL A 126 10.53 -0.05 -6.44
N GLY A 127 10.89 0.22 -5.18
CA GLY A 127 11.09 1.57 -4.66
C GLY A 127 12.20 2.33 -5.38
N ALA A 128 13.32 1.68 -5.64
CA ALA A 128 14.46 2.26 -6.36
C ALA A 128 14.11 2.65 -7.82
N ILE A 129 13.20 1.92 -8.45
CA ILE A 129 12.70 2.26 -9.80
C ILE A 129 11.68 3.41 -9.73
N SER A 130 10.79 3.40 -8.74
CA SER A 130 9.71 4.39 -8.66
C SER A 130 10.18 5.79 -8.28
N ALA A 131 11.25 5.92 -7.50
CA ALA A 131 11.76 7.21 -7.06
C ALA A 131 12.30 8.09 -8.21
N PRO A 132 13.16 7.60 -9.13
CA PRO A 132 13.60 8.38 -10.29
C PRO A 132 12.45 8.78 -11.23
N LEU A 133 11.44 7.91 -11.40
CA LEU A 133 10.29 8.20 -12.27
C LEU A 133 9.51 9.43 -11.84
N VAL A 134 9.48 9.73 -10.55
CA VAL A 134 8.86 10.95 -10.04
C VAL A 134 9.67 12.19 -10.43
N GLY A 135 10.99 12.07 -10.57
CA GLY A 135 11.89 13.18 -10.90
C GLY A 135 12.03 13.47 -12.40
N VAL A 136 11.69 12.54 -13.28
CA VAL A 136 11.95 12.62 -14.75
C VAL A 136 11.28 13.83 -15.40
N ALA A 137 10.10 14.26 -14.96
CA ALA A 137 9.35 15.35 -15.59
C ALA A 137 9.66 16.74 -15.02
N GLY A 138 10.73 16.89 -14.22
CA GLY A 138 11.20 18.18 -13.72
C GLY A 138 10.39 18.75 -12.54
N LYS A 139 10.79 19.96 -12.10
CA LYS A 139 10.36 20.56 -10.82
C LYS A 139 9.05 21.38 -10.90
N GLY A 140 8.29 21.30 -11.99
CA GLY A 140 7.15 22.21 -12.21
C GLY A 140 5.77 21.62 -11.98
N THR A 141 5.64 20.32 -11.73
CA THR A 141 4.31 19.68 -11.68
C THR A 141 4.28 18.48 -10.74
N ALA A 142 3.14 18.28 -10.06
CA ALA A 142 2.86 17.12 -9.22
C ALA A 142 2.41 15.89 -10.04
N LEU A 143 2.22 16.07 -11.36
CA LEU A 143 1.65 15.05 -12.25
C LEU A 143 2.43 13.72 -12.27
N PRO A 144 3.78 13.71 -12.38
CA PRO A 144 4.53 12.44 -12.40
C PRO A 144 4.35 11.62 -11.13
N MET A 145 4.38 12.29 -9.98
CA MET A 145 4.13 11.64 -8.69
C MET A 145 2.73 11.02 -8.65
N ALA A 146 1.71 11.76 -9.12
CA ALA A 146 0.34 11.28 -9.15
C ALA A 146 0.17 10.07 -10.08
N ILE A 147 0.76 10.10 -11.28
CA ILE A 147 0.73 9.00 -12.24
C ILE A 147 1.40 7.75 -11.66
N VAL A 148 2.59 7.89 -11.07
CA VAL A 148 3.31 6.75 -10.47
C VAL A 148 2.48 6.13 -9.33
N ILE A 149 1.89 6.95 -8.46
CA ILE A 149 1.05 6.46 -7.36
C ILE A 149 -0.17 5.70 -7.90
N VAL A 150 -0.89 6.26 -8.87
CA VAL A 150 -2.08 5.62 -9.47
C VAL A 150 -1.70 4.33 -10.17
N THR A 151 -0.66 4.34 -11.00
CA THR A 151 -0.22 3.16 -11.75
C THR A 151 0.17 2.03 -10.83
N CYS A 152 0.97 2.31 -9.79
CA CYS A 152 1.34 1.31 -8.79
C CYS A 152 0.12 0.83 -7.99
N GLY A 153 -0.80 1.71 -7.63
CA GLY A 153 -2.02 1.36 -6.91
C GLY A 153 -2.93 0.44 -7.71
N LEU A 154 -3.22 0.79 -8.96
CA LEU A 154 -4.03 -0.03 -9.86
C LEU A 154 -3.35 -1.37 -10.17
N GLY A 155 -2.04 -1.37 -10.39
CA GLY A 155 -1.25 -2.58 -10.55
C GLY A 155 -1.36 -3.51 -9.34
N ALA A 156 -1.29 -2.97 -8.13
CA ALA A 156 -1.43 -3.74 -6.90
C ALA A 156 -2.85 -4.31 -6.71
N VAL A 157 -3.90 -3.52 -7.02
CA VAL A 157 -5.29 -4.00 -7.02
C VAL A 157 -5.47 -5.12 -8.04
N THR A 158 -4.96 -4.94 -9.26
CA THR A 158 -5.05 -5.96 -10.33
C THR A 158 -4.35 -7.24 -9.92
N ALA A 159 -3.13 -7.14 -9.40
CA ALA A 159 -2.38 -8.30 -8.90
C ALA A 159 -3.11 -9.01 -7.76
N PHE A 160 -3.72 -8.28 -6.84
CA PHE A 160 -4.53 -8.84 -5.77
C PHE A 160 -5.72 -9.65 -6.31
N TRP A 161 -6.46 -9.10 -7.26
CA TRP A 161 -7.61 -9.76 -7.85
C TRP A 161 -7.24 -11.01 -8.64
N LEU A 162 -6.11 -10.99 -9.36
CA LEU A 162 -5.66 -12.12 -10.17
C LEU A 162 -4.99 -13.24 -9.34
N LEU A 163 -4.22 -12.88 -8.31
CA LEU A 163 -3.35 -13.82 -7.62
C LEU A 163 -3.89 -14.26 -6.23
N VAL A 164 -4.55 -13.36 -5.50
CA VAL A 164 -4.92 -13.61 -4.11
C VAL A 164 -6.37 -14.10 -3.97
N ARG A 165 -7.29 -13.58 -4.78
CA ARG A 165 -8.71 -13.93 -4.73
C ARG A 165 -9.02 -15.36 -5.21
N PRO A 166 -8.40 -15.92 -6.28
CA PRO A 166 -8.67 -17.29 -6.73
C PRO A 166 -8.26 -18.38 -5.73
N GLY A 167 -7.26 -18.12 -4.88
CA GLY A 167 -6.74 -19.09 -3.92
C GLY A 167 -7.67 -19.45 -2.75
N ALA A 168 -8.84 -18.80 -2.63
CA ALA A 168 -9.79 -19.06 -1.53
C ALA A 168 -10.69 -20.29 -1.76
N GLN A 169 -10.77 -20.82 -2.98
CA GLN A 169 -11.70 -21.91 -3.35
C GLN A 169 -11.08 -23.32 -3.29
N GLY A 170 -9.77 -23.44 -3.06
CA GLY A 170 -9.08 -24.75 -3.15
C GLY A 170 -8.91 -25.52 -1.83
N ARG A 171 -9.41 -25.05 -0.70
CA ARG A 171 -9.08 -25.64 0.62
C ARG A 171 -10.22 -26.40 1.33
N THR A 172 -11.35 -26.62 0.70
CA THR A 172 -12.46 -27.37 1.31
C THR A 172 -12.56 -28.82 0.85
N GLU A 173 -11.64 -29.29 0.03
CA GLU A 173 -11.79 -30.64 -0.56
C GLU A 173 -10.51 -31.48 -0.41
N SER A 174 -10.11 -31.80 0.81
CA SER A 174 -9.34 -33.01 1.12
C SER A 174 -9.26 -33.24 2.63
N ALA A 175 -10.40 -33.58 3.22
CA ALA A 175 -10.40 -34.46 4.39
C ALA A 175 -10.44 -35.88 3.87
N PRO A 176 -9.39 -36.70 3.97
CA PRO A 176 -9.52 -38.10 3.74
C PRO A 176 -10.34 -38.68 4.91
N SER A 177 -11.53 -39.10 4.60
CA SER A 177 -12.32 -40.03 5.41
C SER A 177 -11.51 -41.31 5.62
N ASN A 178 -10.75 -41.40 6.67
CA ASN A 178 -10.30 -42.67 7.24
C ASN A 178 -11.25 -43.06 8.35
N ALA A 179 -12.47 -43.39 7.94
CA ALA A 179 -13.34 -44.26 8.74
C ALA A 179 -13.10 -45.72 8.32
N GLY A 180 -12.69 -46.49 9.26
CA GLY A 180 -12.77 -47.95 9.17
C GLY A 180 -11.40 -48.62 8.95
N THR A 181 -10.89 -49.33 9.89
CA THR A 181 -11.36 -50.69 10.21
C THR A 181 -10.60 -51.14 11.46
N VAL A 182 -11.29 -51.20 12.55
CA VAL A 182 -10.91 -52.06 13.66
C VAL A 182 -11.40 -53.47 13.27
N VAL A 183 -10.49 -54.40 13.08
CA VAL A 183 -10.77 -55.82 13.06
C VAL A 183 -9.81 -56.48 14.03
N LEU A 184 -10.39 -56.96 15.15
CA LEU A 184 -10.04 -58.07 16.05
C LEU A 184 -8.56 -58.24 16.45
#